data_9292d2c3163dbeb7f280c11f7216bc60
#
_entry.id   9292d2c3163dbeb7f280c11f7216bc60
#
_cell.length_a   1.000
_cell.length_b   1.000
_cell.length_c   1.000
_cell.angle_alpha   90.00
_cell.angle_beta   90.00
_cell.angle_gamma   90.00
#
_symmetry.space_group_name_H-M   'P 1'
#
loop_
_entity.id
_entity.type
_entity.pdbx_description
1 polymer ?
#
loop_
_entity_poly.entity_id
_entity_poly.type
_entity_poly.pdbx_seq_one_letter_code
_entity_poly.pdbx_strand_id
1 'polypeptide(L)'
;MDINDFICENDVDFAAHLIKKADLQLVENELGIHIGPQLTAYLLDYGYLGFESVEFYGMNSRQGMKSDLVTQTLYLHKYYAATASYVAIENYGEGDYILVDSEDNVFRFVSEESTLTKIGKKLFDYILTRFQAEL
;
A
#
# COMPACT_ATOMS: atom_id res chain seq x y z
N MET A 1 -16.22 3.41 -13.12
CA MET A 1 -15.69 4.30 -12.06
C MET A 1 -14.25 3.92 -11.76
N ASP A 2 -13.35 4.88 -11.76
CA ASP A 2 -11.98 4.66 -11.32
C ASP A 2 -11.75 5.23 -9.90
N ILE A 3 -10.54 5.09 -9.39
CA ILE A 3 -10.24 5.54 -8.02
C ILE A 3 -10.36 7.06 -7.88
N ASN A 4 -9.99 7.83 -8.91
CA ASN A 4 -10.15 9.28 -8.88
C ASN A 4 -11.62 9.70 -8.80
N ASP A 5 -12.49 9.03 -9.56
CA ASP A 5 -13.92 9.28 -9.51
C ASP A 5 -14.45 9.03 -8.10
N PHE A 6 -14.05 7.92 -7.50
CA PHE A 6 -14.47 7.58 -6.14
C PHE A 6 -14.03 8.64 -5.13
N ILE A 7 -12.78 9.08 -5.22
CA ILE A 7 -12.23 10.10 -4.31
C ILE A 7 -12.98 11.43 -4.45
N CYS A 8 -13.33 11.81 -5.69
CA CYS A 8 -14.07 13.04 -5.95
C CYS A 8 -15.52 12.99 -5.43
N GLU A 9 -16.12 11.80 -5.40
CA GLU A 9 -17.53 11.62 -5.03
C GLU A 9 -17.76 11.27 -3.57
N ASN A 10 -16.70 10.92 -2.82
CA ASN A 10 -16.78 10.46 -1.45
C ASN A 10 -15.78 11.21 -0.56
N ASP A 11 -16.00 11.13 0.75
CA ASP A 11 -15.14 11.78 1.73
C ASP A 11 -13.94 10.88 2.06
N VAL A 12 -12.97 10.86 1.13
CA VAL A 12 -11.75 10.06 1.24
C VAL A 12 -10.62 10.91 1.80
N ASP A 13 -9.92 10.39 2.80
CA ASP A 13 -8.74 11.04 3.36
C ASP A 13 -7.52 10.78 2.48
N PHE A 14 -6.74 11.82 2.20
CA PHE A 14 -5.47 11.72 1.47
C PHE A 14 -4.59 12.94 1.76
N ALA A 15 -3.31 12.85 1.35
CA ALA A 15 -2.34 13.93 1.54
C ALA A 15 -1.60 14.20 0.21
N ALA A 16 -2.31 14.81 -0.74
CA ALA A 16 -1.82 15.03 -2.10
C ALA A 16 -0.53 15.88 -2.14
N HIS A 17 0.37 15.47 -3.03
CA HIS A 17 1.57 16.25 -3.42
C HIS A 17 2.61 16.49 -2.31
N LEU A 18 2.57 15.72 -1.22
CA LEU A 18 3.62 15.76 -0.18
C LEU A 18 4.86 14.96 -0.58
N ILE A 19 4.71 14.01 -1.48
CA ILE A 19 5.77 13.09 -1.88
C ILE A 19 6.27 13.48 -3.26
N LYS A 20 7.59 13.55 -3.42
CA LYS A 20 8.26 13.88 -4.68
C LYS A 20 8.96 12.67 -5.25
N LYS A 21 9.31 12.72 -6.55
CA LYS A 21 10.03 11.61 -7.21
C LYS A 21 11.35 11.25 -6.52
N ALA A 22 12.06 12.24 -5.98
CA ALA A 22 13.29 11.98 -5.24
C ALA A 22 13.04 11.14 -3.98
N ASP A 23 11.90 11.34 -3.32
CA ASP A 23 11.51 10.55 -2.14
C ASP A 23 11.27 9.09 -2.52
N LEU A 24 10.66 8.85 -3.70
CA LEU A 24 10.43 7.49 -4.18
C LEU A 24 11.72 6.73 -4.47
N GLN A 25 12.73 7.42 -4.99
CA GLN A 25 14.04 6.80 -5.23
C GLN A 25 14.68 6.37 -3.91
N LEU A 26 14.56 7.19 -2.87
CA LEU A 26 15.05 6.83 -1.54
C LEU A 26 14.31 5.63 -0.98
N VAL A 27 12.99 5.55 -1.20
CA VAL A 27 12.17 4.40 -0.78
C VAL A 27 12.63 3.12 -1.46
N GLU A 28 12.82 3.15 -2.78
CA GLU A 28 13.31 1.99 -3.52
C GLU A 28 14.68 1.54 -3.02
N ASN A 29 15.58 2.48 -2.76
CA ASN A 29 16.90 2.19 -2.22
C ASN A 29 16.81 1.55 -0.83
N GLU A 30 15.96 2.08 0.04
CA GLU A 30 15.80 1.59 1.39
C GLU A 30 15.15 0.20 1.43
N LEU A 31 14.14 -0.04 0.60
CA LEU A 31 13.45 -1.33 0.53
C LEU A 31 14.22 -2.38 -0.28
N GLY A 32 15.14 -1.94 -1.13
CA GLY A 32 15.89 -2.85 -2.01
C GLY A 32 15.06 -3.46 -3.12
N ILE A 33 13.94 -2.83 -3.48
CA ILE A 33 13.02 -3.30 -4.51
C ILE A 33 12.53 -2.15 -5.37
N HIS A 34 12.10 -2.48 -6.59
CA HIS A 34 11.50 -1.52 -7.51
C HIS A 34 9.98 -1.50 -7.30
N ILE A 35 9.39 -0.31 -7.19
CA ILE A 35 7.93 -0.17 -7.04
C ILE A 35 7.27 -0.03 -8.41
N GLY A 36 6.04 -0.54 -8.52
CA GLY A 36 5.29 -0.52 -9.76
C GLY A 36 4.71 0.85 -10.11
N PRO A 37 4.21 1.01 -11.35
CA PRO A 37 3.66 2.28 -11.79
C PRO A 37 2.42 2.74 -11.02
N GLN A 38 1.55 1.84 -10.60
CA GLN A 38 0.37 2.23 -9.83
C GLN A 38 0.75 2.65 -8.42
N LEU A 39 1.65 1.93 -7.75
CA LEU A 39 2.11 2.33 -6.42
C LEU A 39 2.84 3.68 -6.48
N THR A 40 3.63 3.90 -7.53
CA THR A 40 4.28 5.20 -7.77
C THR A 40 3.24 6.32 -7.87
N ALA A 41 2.21 6.14 -8.70
CA ALA A 41 1.14 7.13 -8.85
C ALA A 41 0.36 7.33 -7.55
N TYR A 42 0.07 6.25 -6.83
CA TYR A 42 -0.60 6.31 -5.53
C TYR A 42 0.16 7.21 -4.54
N LEU A 43 1.46 6.99 -4.42
CA LEU A 43 2.27 7.78 -3.49
C LEU A 43 2.41 9.24 -3.91
N LEU A 44 2.61 9.50 -5.20
CA LEU A 44 2.76 10.86 -5.72
C LEU A 44 1.46 11.65 -5.67
N ASP A 45 0.34 11.03 -6.03
CA ASP A 45 -0.93 11.72 -6.18
C ASP A 45 -1.69 11.83 -4.85
N TYR A 46 -1.58 10.83 -3.98
CA TYR A 46 -2.40 10.76 -2.78
C TYR A 46 -1.62 10.70 -1.47
N GLY A 47 -0.38 10.22 -1.50
CA GLY A 47 0.41 10.03 -0.28
C GLY A 47 -0.06 8.88 0.58
N TYR A 48 -1.33 8.81 0.87
CA TYR A 48 -2.04 7.70 1.49
C TYR A 48 -3.53 7.80 1.13
N LEU A 49 -4.31 6.76 1.39
CA LEU A 49 -5.76 6.78 1.20
C LEU A 49 -6.46 6.12 2.37
N GLY A 50 -7.53 6.75 2.85
CA GLY A 50 -8.39 6.19 3.89
C GLY A 50 -9.86 6.53 3.61
N PHE A 51 -10.76 5.57 3.83
CA PHE A 51 -12.19 5.76 3.68
C PHE A 51 -12.93 4.85 4.65
N GLU A 52 -13.77 5.45 5.50
CA GLU A 52 -14.45 4.76 6.59
C GLU A 52 -13.43 3.99 7.46
N SER A 53 -13.61 2.70 7.66
CA SER A 53 -12.69 1.90 8.47
C SER A 53 -11.49 1.34 7.70
N VAL A 54 -11.40 1.61 6.40
CA VAL A 54 -10.32 1.10 5.54
C VAL A 54 -9.23 2.14 5.40
N GLU A 55 -8.00 1.77 5.75
CA GLU A 55 -6.85 2.66 5.68
C GLU A 55 -5.68 1.94 5.01
N PHE A 56 -5.12 2.57 3.99
CA PHE A 56 -3.93 2.06 3.31
C PHE A 56 -2.70 2.79 3.81
N TYR A 57 -1.58 2.07 3.89
CA TYR A 57 -0.31 2.68 4.26
C TYR A 57 0.13 3.69 3.21
N GLY A 58 0.86 4.69 3.66
CA GLY A 58 1.38 5.70 2.77
C GLY A 58 2.63 6.35 3.33
N MET A 59 2.99 7.47 2.72
CA MET A 59 4.12 8.29 3.12
C MET A 59 3.59 9.70 3.40
N ASN A 60 3.24 9.95 4.64
CA ASN A 60 2.66 11.24 5.05
C ASN A 60 3.58 12.01 6.00
N SER A 61 4.86 12.03 5.72
CA SER A 61 5.90 12.78 6.42
C SER A 61 6.33 12.26 7.81
N ARG A 62 5.78 11.16 8.32
CA ARG A 62 6.16 10.63 9.63
C ARG A 62 6.63 9.18 9.55
N GLN A 63 7.93 8.99 9.37
CA GLN A 63 8.53 7.67 9.46
C GLN A 63 8.35 7.09 10.87
N GLY A 64 8.22 5.77 10.95
CA GLY A 64 8.06 5.06 12.21
C GLY A 64 6.64 4.94 12.70
N MET A 65 5.66 5.61 12.08
CA MET A 65 4.25 5.48 12.41
C MET A 65 3.69 4.16 11.90
N LYS A 66 2.62 3.67 12.56
CA LYS A 66 1.95 2.42 12.15
C LYS A 66 1.41 2.45 10.73
N SER A 67 1.10 3.63 10.22
CA SER A 67 0.57 3.83 8.87
C SER A 67 1.67 4.11 7.83
N ASP A 68 2.94 4.14 8.24
CA ASP A 68 4.05 4.39 7.32
C ASP A 68 4.39 3.14 6.51
N LEU A 69 4.27 3.26 5.20
CA LEU A 69 4.49 2.16 4.26
C LEU A 69 5.90 1.58 4.37
N VAL A 70 6.91 2.42 4.47
CA VAL A 70 8.31 1.97 4.55
C VAL A 70 8.55 1.22 5.86
N THR A 71 8.08 1.77 6.98
CA THR A 71 8.21 1.16 8.29
C THR A 71 7.59 -0.24 8.31
N GLN A 72 6.37 -0.37 7.82
CA GLN A 72 5.66 -1.65 7.82
C GLN A 72 6.30 -2.65 6.87
N THR A 73 6.75 -2.21 5.71
CA THR A 73 7.42 -3.08 4.75
C THR A 73 8.73 -3.62 5.31
N LEU A 74 9.54 -2.75 5.92
CA LEU A 74 10.81 -3.17 6.55
C LEU A 74 10.58 -4.15 7.69
N TYR A 75 9.54 -3.94 8.50
CA TYR A 75 9.15 -4.88 9.55
C TYR A 75 8.88 -6.27 8.99
N LEU A 76 8.07 -6.35 7.92
CA LEU A 76 7.75 -7.64 7.30
C LEU A 76 8.98 -8.28 6.67
N HIS A 77 9.82 -7.52 5.98
CA HIS A 77 11.07 -8.05 5.40
C HIS A 77 11.98 -8.64 6.45
N LYS A 78 12.03 -8.01 7.63
CA LYS A 78 12.89 -8.47 8.72
C LYS A 78 12.43 -9.80 9.32
N TYR A 79 11.12 -9.97 9.49
CA TYR A 79 10.58 -11.12 10.21
C TYR A 79 10.03 -12.23 9.32
N TYR A 80 9.76 -11.95 8.04
CA TYR A 80 9.15 -12.91 7.12
C TYR A 80 9.85 -12.87 5.77
N ALA A 81 10.78 -13.79 5.56
CA ALA A 81 11.59 -13.84 4.34
C ALA A 81 10.74 -13.91 3.06
N ALA A 82 9.56 -14.53 3.13
CA ALA A 82 8.65 -14.64 1.98
C ALA A 82 8.20 -13.28 1.46
N THR A 83 8.26 -12.21 2.26
CA THR A 83 7.79 -10.87 1.88
C THR A 83 8.86 -10.00 1.24
N ALA A 84 10.10 -10.50 1.08
CA ALA A 84 11.26 -9.68 0.71
C ALA A 84 11.12 -8.93 -0.62
N SER A 85 10.31 -9.42 -1.57
CA SER A 85 10.10 -8.80 -2.87
C SER A 85 8.82 -7.97 -2.97
N TYR A 86 8.18 -7.70 -1.83
CA TYR A 86 6.85 -7.07 -1.78
C TYR A 86 6.86 -5.82 -0.93
N VAL A 87 5.89 -4.93 -1.19
CA VAL A 87 5.64 -3.73 -0.40
C VAL A 87 4.31 -3.88 0.32
N ALA A 88 4.29 -3.60 1.62
CA ALA A 88 3.07 -3.64 2.42
C ALA A 88 2.22 -2.41 2.15
N ILE A 89 0.92 -2.61 1.86
CA ILE A 89 -0.01 -1.52 1.59
C ILE A 89 -1.17 -1.44 2.58
N GLU A 90 -1.47 -2.53 3.28
CA GLU A 90 -2.60 -2.55 4.22
C GLU A 90 -2.37 -3.60 5.31
N ASN A 91 -2.78 -3.27 6.54
CA ASN A 91 -2.97 -4.25 7.60
C ASN A 91 -4.41 -4.75 7.50
N TYR A 92 -4.59 -5.98 7.05
CA TYR A 92 -5.93 -6.56 6.85
C TYR A 92 -6.57 -7.04 8.17
N GLY A 93 -5.77 -7.12 9.24
CA GLY A 93 -6.22 -7.57 10.56
C GLY A 93 -5.72 -8.96 10.92
N GLU A 94 -5.63 -9.23 12.23
CA GLU A 94 -5.25 -10.52 12.78
C GLU A 94 -3.89 -11.07 12.26
N GLY A 95 -2.96 -10.18 11.98
CA GLY A 95 -1.64 -10.56 11.47
C GLY A 95 -1.58 -10.79 9.97
N ASP A 96 -2.66 -10.53 9.25
CA ASP A 96 -2.69 -10.63 7.80
C ASP A 96 -2.41 -9.26 7.17
N TYR A 97 -1.68 -9.25 6.06
CA TYR A 97 -1.28 -8.03 5.37
C TYR A 97 -1.58 -8.14 3.89
N ILE A 98 -1.84 -7.00 3.28
CA ILE A 98 -1.97 -6.89 1.83
C ILE A 98 -0.68 -6.30 1.28
N LEU A 99 -0.10 -6.98 0.31
CA LEU A 99 1.19 -6.63 -0.29
C LEU A 99 1.05 -6.47 -1.79
N VAL A 100 1.97 -5.71 -2.38
CA VAL A 100 2.07 -5.60 -3.85
C VAL A 100 3.48 -5.93 -4.30
N ASP A 101 3.60 -6.49 -5.50
CA ASP A 101 4.89 -6.73 -6.16
C ASP A 101 5.28 -5.53 -7.05
N SER A 102 6.38 -5.65 -7.79
CA SER A 102 6.88 -4.57 -8.66
C SER A 102 6.02 -4.31 -9.90
N GLU A 103 4.99 -5.11 -10.14
CA GLU A 103 4.03 -4.94 -11.22
C GLU A 103 2.64 -4.57 -10.70
N ASP A 104 2.53 -4.17 -9.43
CA ASP A 104 1.29 -3.80 -8.74
C ASP A 104 0.29 -4.94 -8.59
N ASN A 105 0.71 -6.18 -8.71
CA ASN A 105 -0.13 -7.33 -8.39
C ASN A 105 -0.33 -7.41 -6.88
N VAL A 106 -1.57 -7.65 -6.46
CA VAL A 106 -1.94 -7.64 -5.06
C VAL A 106 -1.98 -9.05 -4.48
N PHE A 107 -1.40 -9.20 -3.29
CA PHE A 107 -1.30 -10.48 -2.57
C PHE A 107 -1.78 -10.32 -1.13
N ARG A 108 -2.37 -11.37 -0.59
CA ARG A 108 -2.63 -11.47 0.85
C ARG A 108 -1.54 -12.31 1.49
N PHE A 109 -0.89 -11.77 2.51
CA PHE A 109 0.10 -12.48 3.29
C PHE A 109 -0.51 -12.86 4.64
N VAL A 110 -0.57 -14.17 4.90
CA VAL A 110 -1.03 -14.72 6.17
C VAL A 110 0.20 -15.02 7.01
N SER A 111 0.50 -14.15 7.99
CA SER A 111 1.75 -14.23 8.74
C SER A 111 1.89 -15.51 9.55
N GLU A 112 0.80 -16.00 10.11
CA GLU A 112 0.80 -17.23 10.91
C GLU A 112 1.30 -18.44 10.11
N GLU A 113 0.94 -18.51 8.84
CA GLU A 113 1.32 -19.60 7.93
C GLU A 113 2.50 -19.24 7.03
N SER A 114 2.91 -17.99 7.03
CA SER A 114 3.92 -17.42 6.12
C SER A 114 3.61 -17.70 4.64
N THR A 115 2.33 -17.56 4.26
CA THR A 115 1.85 -17.85 2.90
C THR A 115 1.38 -16.61 2.18
N LEU A 116 1.68 -16.54 0.88
CA LEU A 116 1.22 -15.50 -0.03
C LEU A 116 0.16 -16.07 -0.96
N THR A 117 -0.98 -15.38 -1.06
CA THR A 117 -2.06 -15.76 -1.97
C THR A 117 -2.35 -14.60 -2.92
N LYS A 118 -2.29 -14.87 -4.21
CA LYS A 118 -2.60 -13.84 -5.22
C LYS A 118 -4.09 -13.52 -5.21
N ILE A 119 -4.42 -12.21 -5.14
CA ILE A 119 -5.82 -11.76 -5.09
C ILE A 119 -6.43 -11.65 -6.49
N GLY A 120 -5.60 -11.50 -7.53
CA GLY A 120 -6.08 -11.42 -8.91
C GLY A 120 -6.49 -10.01 -9.32
N LYS A 121 -6.03 -8.99 -8.60
CA LYS A 121 -6.29 -7.58 -8.91
C LYS A 121 -4.98 -6.80 -8.89
N LYS A 122 -4.95 -5.68 -9.62
CA LYS A 122 -3.90 -4.67 -9.51
C LYS A 122 -4.25 -3.69 -8.39
N LEU A 123 -3.30 -2.88 -7.98
CA LEU A 123 -3.42 -2.01 -6.81
C LEU A 123 -4.67 -1.13 -6.81
N PHE A 124 -4.89 -0.34 -7.88
CA PHE A 124 -6.02 0.60 -7.89
C PHE A 124 -7.38 -0.11 -7.90
N ASP A 125 -7.50 -1.23 -8.62
CA ASP A 125 -8.71 -2.04 -8.58
C ASP A 125 -8.98 -2.60 -7.20
N TYR A 126 -7.94 -3.04 -6.51
CA TYR A 126 -8.06 -3.54 -5.15
C TYR A 126 -8.55 -2.44 -4.19
N ILE A 127 -7.91 -1.27 -4.24
CA ILE A 127 -8.30 -0.14 -3.38
C ILE A 127 -9.76 0.24 -3.63
N LEU A 128 -10.14 0.40 -4.90
CA LEU A 128 -11.51 0.76 -5.27
C LEU A 128 -12.53 -0.28 -4.75
N THR A 129 -12.24 -1.56 -4.93
CA THR A 129 -13.11 -2.64 -4.44
C THR A 129 -13.28 -2.59 -2.93
N ARG A 130 -12.19 -2.36 -2.19
CA ARG A 130 -12.23 -2.23 -0.73
C ARG A 130 -13.08 -1.05 -0.28
N PHE A 131 -12.92 0.09 -0.95
CA PHE A 131 -13.68 1.29 -0.62
C PHE A 131 -15.16 1.14 -0.96
N GLN A 132 -15.48 0.56 -2.11
CA GLN A 132 -16.87 0.32 -2.50
C GLN A 132 -17.60 -0.60 -1.53
N ALA A 133 -16.89 -1.53 -0.91
CA ALA A 133 -17.47 -2.42 0.09
C ALA A 133 -17.89 -1.69 1.37
N GLU A 134 -17.39 -0.47 1.59
CA GLU A 134 -17.74 0.34 2.76
C GLU A 134 -18.93 1.29 2.53
N LEU A 135 -19.49 1.31 1.34
CA LEU A 135 -20.65 2.16 1.01
C LEU A 135 -21.95 1.65 1.60
#